data_87435d8e61eb3b3e1fa38576eaad701c
#
_entry.id   87435d8e61eb3b3e1fa38576eaad701c
#
_cell.length_a   1.000
_cell.length_b   1.000
_cell.length_c   1.000
_cell.angle_alpha   90.00
_cell.angle_beta   90.00
_cell.angle_gamma   90.00
#
_symmetry.space_group_name_H-M   'P 1'
#
loop_
_entity.id
_entity.type
_entity.pdbx_description
1 polymer ?
#
loop_
_entity_poly.entity_id
_entity_poly.type
_entity_poly.pdbx_seq_one_letter_code
_entity_poly.pdbx_strand_id
1 'polypeptide(L)'
;GIPIIALTATATTKVQEDILKNLGVPEANVFKSSFNRPNLYYEVRPKTKNINSDIIRFVKQRPGQSGIIYCLSRKSVEELAQTLQVNGITAIPYHAGLDAKTRAKHQDMFLMEEVDVVVATIAFGMGIDKPDVRFVIHYDIPKSIESYYQETGRAGRDGGEGYCLAFYCYKDIEKLEKFMVGKPIAEFDEINGEGANMDDNMRYPKTKKEAKEQVTMLLDVIDKTRQRLKAKDLVNVLTGKYSAIIKSNRFDEQDFFGCGSDLDGHFWMSLIRQVMVNDYIRKDIETYGVMFLTDKGRAFLKE
;
A
#
# COMPACT_ATOMS: atom_id res chain seq x y z
N GLY A 1 -29.92 -34.14 3.84
CA GLY A 1 -29.42 -32.81 3.47
C GLY A 1 -28.35 -32.95 2.40
N ILE A 2 -28.17 -31.94 1.59
CA ILE A 2 -27.10 -31.91 0.60
C ILE A 2 -25.81 -31.44 1.32
N PRO A 3 -24.67 -32.12 1.15
CA PRO A 3 -23.41 -31.69 1.74
C PRO A 3 -22.99 -30.32 1.16
N ILE A 4 -22.53 -29.40 2.01
CA ILE A 4 -22.11 -28.07 1.64
C ILE A 4 -20.62 -27.94 1.94
N ILE A 5 -19.85 -27.43 0.97
CA ILE A 5 -18.45 -27.02 1.13
C ILE A 5 -18.36 -25.53 0.80
N ALA A 6 -17.89 -24.72 1.73
CA ALA A 6 -17.58 -23.30 1.48
C ALA A 6 -16.06 -23.10 1.47
N LEU A 7 -15.57 -22.50 0.41
CA LEU A 7 -14.14 -22.23 0.20
C LEU A 7 -13.90 -20.73 0.07
N THR A 8 -12.91 -20.22 0.79
CA THR A 8 -12.48 -18.82 0.69
C THR A 8 -10.98 -18.71 0.91
N ALA A 9 -10.34 -17.73 0.28
CA ALA A 9 -8.91 -17.49 0.39
C ALA A 9 -8.55 -16.48 1.50
N THR A 10 -9.48 -15.60 1.89
CA THR A 10 -9.15 -14.38 2.67
C THR A 10 -10.18 -14.07 3.76
N ALA A 11 -10.92 -15.05 4.25
CA ALA A 11 -11.92 -14.80 5.29
C ALA A 11 -11.28 -14.53 6.65
N THR A 12 -11.52 -13.34 7.21
CA THR A 12 -11.26 -13.03 8.61
C THR A 12 -12.14 -13.89 9.53
N THR A 13 -11.81 -13.95 10.82
CA THR A 13 -12.60 -14.73 11.80
C THR A 13 -14.09 -14.34 11.77
N LYS A 14 -14.37 -13.04 11.73
CA LYS A 14 -15.73 -12.51 11.63
C LYS A 14 -16.43 -12.97 10.35
N VAL A 15 -15.76 -12.89 9.20
CA VAL A 15 -16.32 -13.36 7.91
C VAL A 15 -16.57 -14.88 7.93
N GLN A 16 -15.71 -15.67 8.58
CA GLN A 16 -15.91 -17.11 8.77
C GLN A 16 -17.18 -17.40 9.58
N GLU A 17 -17.38 -16.68 10.69
CA GLU A 17 -18.59 -16.78 11.53
C GLU A 17 -19.84 -16.40 10.75
N ASP A 18 -19.79 -15.31 9.97
CA ASP A 18 -20.89 -14.86 9.10
C ASP A 18 -21.21 -15.91 8.02
N ILE A 19 -20.21 -16.57 7.42
CA ILE A 19 -20.42 -17.67 6.47
C ILE A 19 -21.15 -18.81 7.12
N LEU A 20 -20.69 -19.29 8.28
CA LEU A 20 -21.34 -20.38 9.02
C LEU A 20 -22.79 -20.07 9.38
N LYS A 21 -23.03 -18.84 9.85
CA LYS A 21 -24.35 -18.35 10.20
C LYS A 21 -25.28 -18.27 8.99
N ASN A 22 -24.81 -17.68 7.88
CA ASN A 22 -25.61 -17.50 6.67
C ASN A 22 -25.93 -18.82 5.96
N LEU A 23 -25.04 -19.80 6.05
CA LEU A 23 -25.27 -21.15 5.54
C LEU A 23 -26.11 -22.01 6.49
N GLY A 24 -26.38 -21.55 7.71
CA GLY A 24 -27.14 -22.30 8.72
C GLY A 24 -26.41 -23.54 9.23
N VAL A 25 -25.08 -23.55 9.24
CA VAL A 25 -24.23 -24.69 9.64
C VAL A 25 -23.22 -24.28 10.71
N PRO A 26 -23.68 -23.83 11.92
CA PRO A 26 -22.77 -23.30 12.94
C PRO A 26 -21.77 -24.36 13.48
N GLU A 27 -22.12 -25.66 13.39
CA GLU A 27 -21.29 -26.79 13.85
C GLU A 27 -20.42 -27.39 12.72
N ALA A 28 -20.25 -26.69 11.60
CA ALA A 28 -19.43 -27.18 10.47
C ALA A 28 -17.94 -27.25 10.86
N ASN A 29 -17.22 -28.23 10.33
CA ASN A 29 -15.78 -28.31 10.49
C ASN A 29 -15.10 -27.17 9.69
N VAL A 30 -14.31 -26.34 10.38
CA VAL A 30 -13.54 -25.26 9.79
C VAL A 30 -12.07 -25.66 9.70
N PHE A 31 -11.56 -25.73 8.47
CA PHE A 31 -10.14 -25.98 8.21
C PHE A 31 -9.49 -24.66 7.83
N LYS A 32 -8.47 -24.25 8.57
CA LYS A 32 -7.75 -23.00 8.38
C LYS A 32 -6.27 -23.27 8.14
N SER A 33 -5.75 -22.77 7.04
CA SER A 33 -4.31 -22.76 6.75
C SER A 33 -3.69 -21.42 7.13
N SER A 34 -2.38 -21.39 7.31
CA SER A 34 -1.65 -20.15 7.52
C SER A 34 -1.70 -19.27 6.27
N PHE A 35 -1.83 -17.97 6.45
CA PHE A 35 -1.68 -16.98 5.38
C PHE A 35 -0.23 -16.83 4.93
N ASN A 36 0.72 -17.33 5.71
CA ASN A 36 2.12 -17.25 5.37
C ASN A 36 2.47 -18.12 4.15
N ARG A 37 3.00 -17.48 3.13
CA ARG A 37 3.51 -18.09 1.91
C ARG A 37 5.03 -17.98 1.91
N PRO A 38 5.77 -18.98 2.44
CA PRO A 38 7.21 -18.91 2.62
C PRO A 38 8.00 -18.81 1.30
N ASN A 39 7.37 -19.15 0.19
CA ASN A 39 7.93 -19.05 -1.15
C ASN A 39 7.75 -17.67 -1.80
N LEU A 40 7.09 -16.72 -1.14
CA LEU A 40 6.91 -15.37 -1.66
C LEU A 40 7.85 -14.39 -0.94
N TYR A 41 8.62 -13.64 -1.75
CA TYR A 41 9.45 -12.55 -1.25
C TYR A 41 8.75 -11.22 -1.49
N TYR A 42 8.61 -10.41 -0.46
CA TYR A 42 7.93 -9.12 -0.51
C TYR A 42 8.91 -7.96 -0.41
N GLU A 43 8.81 -7.02 -1.32
CA GLU A 43 9.61 -5.79 -1.34
C GLU A 43 8.74 -4.56 -1.61
N VAL A 44 9.04 -3.45 -0.91
CA VAL A 44 8.44 -2.15 -1.18
C VAL A 44 9.52 -1.17 -1.59
N ARG A 45 9.35 -0.52 -2.74
CA ARG A 45 10.26 0.51 -3.26
C ARG A 45 9.58 1.87 -3.33
N PRO A 46 10.34 2.96 -3.18
CA PRO A 46 9.80 4.29 -3.43
C PRO A 46 9.31 4.45 -4.87
N LYS A 47 8.11 4.97 -5.05
CA LYS A 47 7.57 5.34 -6.35
C LYS A 47 8.15 6.69 -6.79
N THR A 48 9.12 6.65 -7.68
CA THR A 48 9.82 7.83 -8.21
C THR A 48 9.37 8.14 -9.64
N LYS A 49 9.92 9.22 -10.23
CA LYS A 49 9.72 9.52 -11.66
C LYS A 49 10.30 8.44 -12.58
N ASN A 50 11.20 7.60 -12.08
CA ASN A 50 11.89 6.55 -12.84
C ASN A 50 11.22 5.18 -12.72
N ILE A 51 10.02 5.09 -12.15
CA ILE A 51 9.31 3.82 -11.89
C ILE A 51 9.26 2.91 -13.13
N ASN A 52 8.97 3.47 -14.31
CA ASN A 52 8.91 2.68 -15.54
C ASN A 52 10.28 2.05 -15.88
N SER A 53 11.37 2.80 -15.70
CA SER A 53 12.73 2.30 -15.92
C SER A 53 13.09 1.20 -14.90
N ASP A 54 12.65 1.35 -13.66
CA ASP A 54 12.87 0.35 -12.62
C ASP A 54 12.12 -0.95 -12.91
N ILE A 55 10.86 -0.84 -13.38
CA ILE A 55 10.05 -2.01 -13.80
C ILE A 55 10.69 -2.68 -15.02
N ILE A 56 11.07 -1.93 -16.05
CA ILE A 56 11.74 -2.47 -17.25
C ILE A 56 13.00 -3.24 -16.84
N ARG A 57 13.83 -2.65 -15.98
CA ARG A 57 15.06 -3.28 -15.49
C ARG A 57 14.73 -4.56 -14.72
N PHE A 58 13.75 -4.52 -13.83
CA PHE A 58 13.32 -5.66 -13.04
C PHE A 58 12.87 -6.83 -13.92
N VAL A 59 12.04 -6.58 -14.93
CA VAL A 59 11.53 -7.60 -15.85
C VAL A 59 12.66 -8.15 -16.73
N LYS A 60 13.52 -7.27 -17.29
CA LYS A 60 14.67 -7.70 -18.12
C LYS A 60 15.70 -8.56 -17.38
N GLN A 61 15.77 -8.46 -16.06
CA GLN A 61 16.63 -9.33 -15.24
C GLN A 61 16.01 -10.72 -15.01
N ARG A 62 14.77 -10.94 -15.50
CA ARG A 62 13.99 -12.18 -15.33
C ARG A 62 13.43 -12.69 -16.67
N PRO A 63 14.30 -12.97 -17.64
CA PRO A 63 13.87 -13.40 -18.97
C PRO A 63 13.08 -14.72 -18.89
N GLY A 64 11.98 -14.82 -19.63
CA GLY A 64 11.13 -16.02 -19.67
C GLY A 64 10.33 -16.28 -18.39
N GLN A 65 10.27 -15.32 -17.46
CA GLN A 65 9.45 -15.43 -16.27
C GLN A 65 8.12 -14.72 -16.47
N SER A 66 7.02 -15.42 -16.18
CA SER A 66 5.68 -14.85 -16.23
C SER A 66 5.42 -13.92 -15.05
N GLY A 67 4.81 -12.76 -15.31
CA GLY A 67 4.48 -11.79 -14.28
C GLY A 67 3.24 -10.97 -14.53
N ILE A 68 2.70 -10.42 -13.44
CA ILE A 68 1.51 -9.55 -13.46
C ILE A 68 1.89 -8.20 -12.87
N ILE A 69 1.48 -7.11 -13.53
CA ILE A 69 1.69 -5.75 -13.03
C ILE A 69 0.33 -5.08 -12.84
N TYR A 70 0.00 -4.73 -11.60
CA TYR A 70 -1.26 -4.11 -11.25
C TYR A 70 -1.18 -2.59 -11.25
N CYS A 71 -2.14 -1.93 -11.93
CA CYS A 71 -2.35 -0.49 -11.96
C CYS A 71 -3.78 -0.15 -11.54
N LEU A 72 -4.00 1.02 -10.93
CA LEU A 72 -5.33 1.48 -10.52
C LEU A 72 -6.20 1.93 -11.70
N SER A 73 -5.62 2.47 -12.78
CA SER A 73 -6.36 3.05 -13.89
C SER A 73 -6.14 2.29 -15.21
N ARG A 74 -7.18 2.26 -16.06
CA ARG A 74 -7.10 1.71 -17.42
C ARG A 74 -6.01 2.42 -18.25
N LYS A 75 -5.95 3.74 -18.14
CA LYS A 75 -4.94 4.56 -18.82
C LYS A 75 -3.52 4.14 -18.44
N SER A 76 -3.23 3.98 -17.15
CA SER A 76 -1.91 3.52 -16.69
C SER A 76 -1.57 2.12 -17.18
N VAL A 77 -2.56 1.23 -17.29
CA VAL A 77 -2.40 -0.12 -17.85
C VAL A 77 -1.93 -0.04 -19.29
N GLU A 78 -2.63 0.73 -20.13
CA GLU A 78 -2.31 0.88 -21.56
C GLU A 78 -0.92 1.52 -21.76
N GLU A 79 -0.65 2.63 -21.07
CA GLU A 79 0.61 3.37 -21.18
C GLU A 79 1.81 2.50 -20.73
N LEU A 80 1.66 1.76 -19.63
CA LEU A 80 2.74 0.90 -19.14
C LEU A 80 2.94 -0.32 -20.04
N ALA A 81 1.87 -0.97 -20.50
CA ALA A 81 1.98 -2.09 -21.43
C ALA A 81 2.71 -1.66 -22.72
N GLN A 82 2.33 -0.52 -23.30
CA GLN A 82 3.02 0.05 -24.47
C GLN A 82 4.49 0.36 -24.16
N THR A 83 4.77 0.94 -22.99
CA THR A 83 6.15 1.24 -22.58
C THR A 83 7.00 -0.02 -22.50
N LEU A 84 6.45 -1.12 -21.95
CA LEU A 84 7.15 -2.40 -21.88
C LEU A 84 7.41 -2.98 -23.26
N GLN A 85 6.40 -2.96 -24.17
CA GLN A 85 6.51 -3.45 -25.54
C GLN A 85 7.60 -2.72 -26.34
N VAL A 86 7.64 -1.38 -26.27
CA VAL A 86 8.68 -0.56 -26.94
C VAL A 86 10.07 -0.88 -26.41
N ASN A 87 10.19 -1.37 -25.18
CA ASN A 87 11.44 -1.80 -24.58
C ASN A 87 11.76 -3.30 -24.79
N GLY A 88 11.03 -3.99 -25.69
CA GLY A 88 11.27 -5.38 -26.07
C GLY A 88 10.80 -6.41 -25.05
N ILE A 89 9.82 -6.06 -24.21
CA ILE A 89 9.17 -6.99 -23.28
C ILE A 89 7.82 -7.40 -23.88
N THR A 90 7.54 -8.69 -23.94
CA THR A 90 6.26 -9.23 -24.41
C THR A 90 5.20 -8.98 -23.33
N ALA A 91 4.51 -7.85 -23.42
CA ALA A 91 3.51 -7.40 -22.46
C ALA A 91 2.18 -7.08 -23.11
N ILE A 92 1.07 -7.36 -22.43
CA ILE A 92 -0.28 -7.05 -22.90
C ILE A 92 -1.10 -6.33 -21.82
N PRO A 93 -1.99 -5.41 -22.21
CA PRO A 93 -2.92 -4.76 -21.29
C PRO A 93 -4.13 -5.65 -20.98
N TYR A 94 -4.66 -5.56 -19.74
CA TYR A 94 -5.91 -6.22 -19.37
C TYR A 94 -6.73 -5.36 -18.40
N HIS A 95 -7.93 -4.97 -18.81
CA HIS A 95 -8.89 -4.23 -17.96
C HIS A 95 -10.32 -4.38 -18.46
N ALA A 96 -11.30 -4.05 -17.64
CA ALA A 96 -12.72 -4.19 -17.93
C ALA A 96 -13.22 -3.32 -19.10
N GLY A 97 -12.43 -2.34 -19.56
CA GLY A 97 -12.75 -1.51 -20.74
C GLY A 97 -12.47 -2.17 -22.08
N LEU A 98 -11.69 -3.27 -22.10
CA LEU A 98 -11.50 -4.08 -23.30
C LEU A 98 -12.76 -4.88 -23.59
N ASP A 99 -13.03 -5.16 -24.87
CA ASP A 99 -14.10 -6.06 -25.26
C ASP A 99 -13.85 -7.51 -24.78
N ALA A 100 -14.91 -8.31 -24.70
CA ALA A 100 -14.83 -9.65 -24.14
C ALA A 100 -13.88 -10.58 -24.95
N LYS A 101 -13.87 -10.43 -26.28
CA LYS A 101 -13.03 -11.24 -27.18
C LYS A 101 -11.54 -10.92 -26.98
N THR A 102 -11.20 -9.64 -26.89
CA THR A 102 -9.83 -9.20 -26.63
C THR A 102 -9.37 -9.64 -25.23
N ARG A 103 -10.23 -9.54 -24.20
CA ARG A 103 -9.89 -10.04 -22.86
C ARG A 103 -9.61 -11.54 -22.85
N ALA A 104 -10.48 -12.34 -23.48
CA ALA A 104 -10.28 -13.78 -23.60
C ALA A 104 -8.96 -14.09 -24.32
N LYS A 105 -8.72 -13.45 -25.48
CA LYS A 105 -7.46 -13.61 -26.22
C LYS A 105 -6.23 -13.28 -25.39
N HIS A 106 -6.23 -12.14 -24.68
CA HIS A 106 -5.10 -11.72 -23.85
C HIS A 106 -4.88 -12.69 -22.69
N GLN A 107 -5.94 -13.20 -22.08
CA GLN A 107 -5.85 -14.21 -21.04
C GLN A 107 -5.21 -15.50 -21.59
N ASP A 108 -5.67 -15.98 -22.74
CA ASP A 108 -5.15 -17.19 -23.38
C ASP A 108 -3.66 -17.02 -23.74
N MET A 109 -3.27 -15.88 -24.31
CA MET A 109 -1.87 -15.58 -24.63
C MET A 109 -0.97 -15.67 -23.39
N PHE A 110 -1.43 -15.20 -22.24
CA PHE A 110 -0.67 -15.29 -20.99
C PHE A 110 -0.60 -16.71 -20.44
N LEU A 111 -1.72 -17.44 -20.49
CA LEU A 111 -1.78 -18.84 -20.03
C LEU A 111 -0.93 -19.77 -20.91
N MET A 112 -0.88 -19.51 -22.23
CA MET A 112 -0.11 -20.27 -23.20
C MET A 112 1.34 -19.79 -23.35
N GLU A 113 1.81 -18.88 -22.50
CA GLU A 113 3.17 -18.35 -22.49
C GLU A 113 3.60 -17.64 -23.78
N GLU A 114 2.63 -17.15 -24.57
CA GLU A 114 2.91 -16.32 -25.74
C GLU A 114 3.39 -14.92 -25.34
N VAL A 115 3.10 -14.51 -24.09
CA VAL A 115 3.53 -13.25 -23.48
C VAL A 115 4.01 -13.47 -22.05
N ASP A 116 5.05 -12.75 -21.67
CA ASP A 116 5.65 -12.87 -20.33
C ASP A 116 4.88 -12.04 -19.29
N VAL A 117 4.31 -10.89 -19.68
CA VAL A 117 3.78 -9.91 -18.74
C VAL A 117 2.36 -9.50 -19.07
N VAL A 118 1.49 -9.50 -18.07
CA VAL A 118 0.19 -8.85 -18.14
C VAL A 118 0.22 -7.58 -17.28
N VAL A 119 -0.08 -6.43 -17.87
CA VAL A 119 -0.34 -5.19 -17.15
C VAL A 119 -1.84 -5.05 -16.99
N ALA A 120 -2.34 -4.99 -15.75
CA ALA A 120 -3.76 -5.12 -15.51
C ALA A 120 -4.32 -4.20 -14.42
N THR A 121 -5.61 -3.97 -14.46
CA THR A 121 -6.38 -3.56 -13.27
C THR A 121 -6.79 -4.80 -12.48
N ILE A 122 -7.42 -4.60 -11.31
CA ILE A 122 -8.01 -5.69 -10.51
C ILE A 122 -8.98 -6.62 -11.29
N ALA A 123 -9.39 -6.21 -12.49
CA ALA A 123 -10.23 -7.05 -13.38
C ALA A 123 -9.50 -8.33 -13.84
N PHE A 124 -8.17 -8.35 -13.81
CA PHE A 124 -7.36 -9.54 -14.07
C PHE A 124 -7.14 -10.29 -12.77
N GLY A 125 -8.08 -11.12 -12.42
CA GLY A 125 -8.02 -11.76 -11.12
C GLY A 125 -8.89 -12.99 -11.02
N MET A 126 -10.18 -12.87 -11.07
CA MET A 126 -11.09 -14.01 -10.95
C MET A 126 -10.90 -14.96 -12.13
N GLY A 127 -10.66 -16.24 -11.84
CA GLY A 127 -10.52 -17.28 -12.85
C GLY A 127 -9.15 -17.42 -13.52
N ILE A 128 -8.15 -16.65 -13.11
CA ILE A 128 -6.76 -16.82 -13.58
C ILE A 128 -6.06 -17.86 -12.70
N ASP A 129 -5.80 -19.01 -13.30
CA ASP A 129 -5.08 -20.10 -12.65
C ASP A 129 -3.81 -20.45 -13.44
N LYS A 130 -2.81 -19.55 -13.41
CA LYS A 130 -1.46 -19.81 -13.89
C LYS A 130 -0.58 -20.06 -12.67
N PRO A 131 -0.07 -21.31 -12.49
CA PRO A 131 0.62 -21.70 -11.26
C PRO A 131 2.02 -21.09 -11.15
N ASP A 132 2.67 -20.82 -12.26
CA ASP A 132 4.07 -20.44 -12.40
C ASP A 132 4.31 -18.94 -12.61
N VAL A 133 3.42 -18.09 -12.10
CA VAL A 133 3.66 -16.64 -12.05
C VAL A 133 4.83 -16.37 -11.10
N ARG A 134 5.92 -15.81 -11.63
CA ARG A 134 7.17 -15.59 -10.86
C ARG A 134 7.24 -14.23 -10.19
N PHE A 135 6.49 -13.23 -10.67
CA PHE A 135 6.44 -11.95 -10.00
C PHE A 135 5.06 -11.27 -10.12
N VAL A 136 4.72 -10.54 -9.07
CA VAL A 136 3.58 -9.61 -9.05
C VAL A 136 4.10 -8.24 -8.66
N ILE A 137 3.86 -7.25 -9.51
CA ILE A 137 4.27 -5.86 -9.27
C ILE A 137 3.03 -5.00 -9.07
N HIS A 138 3.02 -4.21 -8.00
CA HIS A 138 2.04 -3.15 -7.80
C HIS A 138 2.64 -1.81 -8.21
N TYR A 139 2.24 -1.32 -9.40
CA TYR A 139 2.55 0.02 -9.89
C TYR A 139 1.90 1.10 -9.02
N ASP A 140 0.67 0.84 -8.63
CA ASP A 140 -0.09 1.59 -7.63
C ASP A 140 -0.44 0.63 -6.48
N ILE A 141 -0.46 1.13 -5.24
CA ILE A 141 -0.87 0.32 -4.10
C ILE A 141 -2.36 -0.04 -4.21
N PRO A 142 -2.76 -1.26 -3.85
CA PRO A 142 -4.15 -1.69 -3.87
C PRO A 142 -4.98 -0.97 -2.80
N LYS A 143 -6.31 -1.07 -2.92
CA LYS A 143 -7.25 -0.37 -2.03
C LYS A 143 -7.31 -0.93 -0.61
N SER A 144 -6.91 -2.19 -0.43
CA SER A 144 -6.92 -2.87 0.87
C SER A 144 -5.80 -3.89 0.93
N ILE A 145 -5.44 -4.29 2.15
CA ILE A 145 -4.48 -5.37 2.41
C ILE A 145 -5.02 -6.70 1.87
N GLU A 146 -6.32 -6.93 1.95
CA GLU A 146 -6.97 -8.10 1.40
C GLU A 146 -6.78 -8.20 -0.12
N SER A 147 -7.02 -7.09 -0.84
CA SER A 147 -6.74 -7.02 -2.28
C SER A 147 -5.27 -7.28 -2.58
N TYR A 148 -4.37 -6.67 -1.81
CA TYR A 148 -2.92 -6.91 -1.95
C TYR A 148 -2.56 -8.38 -1.77
N TYR A 149 -3.12 -9.03 -0.75
CA TYR A 149 -2.90 -10.45 -0.49
C TYR A 149 -3.44 -11.35 -1.60
N GLN A 150 -4.67 -11.07 -2.09
CA GLN A 150 -5.27 -11.81 -3.21
C GLN A 150 -4.47 -11.66 -4.50
N GLU A 151 -3.94 -10.47 -4.77
CA GLU A 151 -3.16 -10.16 -5.97
C GLU A 151 -1.77 -10.78 -5.89
N THR A 152 -1.05 -10.62 -4.77
CA THR A 152 0.27 -11.25 -4.56
C THR A 152 0.18 -12.77 -4.47
N GLY A 153 -0.93 -13.31 -3.95
CA GLY A 153 -1.20 -14.74 -3.86
C GLY A 153 -1.29 -15.47 -5.20
N ARG A 154 -1.22 -14.73 -6.33
CA ARG A 154 -1.11 -15.31 -7.68
C ARG A 154 0.28 -15.79 -7.99
N ALA A 155 1.31 -15.23 -7.34
CA ALA A 155 2.67 -15.68 -7.53
C ALA A 155 2.93 -17.02 -6.87
N GLY A 156 3.73 -17.86 -7.50
CA GLY A 156 4.27 -19.09 -6.95
C GLY A 156 3.23 -20.09 -6.44
N ARG A 157 2.11 -20.27 -7.14
CA ARG A 157 1.06 -21.24 -6.75
C ARG A 157 1.54 -22.68 -6.86
N ASP A 158 2.52 -22.93 -7.71
CA ASP A 158 3.20 -24.22 -7.85
C ASP A 158 4.19 -24.53 -6.72
N GLY A 159 4.30 -23.63 -5.72
CA GLY A 159 5.29 -23.74 -4.65
C GLY A 159 6.66 -23.17 -4.99
N GLY A 160 6.89 -22.78 -6.25
CA GLY A 160 8.12 -22.09 -6.69
C GLY A 160 8.22 -20.68 -6.11
N GLU A 161 9.43 -20.12 -6.14
CA GLU A 161 9.68 -18.77 -5.65
C GLU A 161 8.87 -17.73 -6.43
N GLY A 162 8.29 -16.78 -5.72
CA GLY A 162 7.56 -15.64 -6.25
C GLY A 162 8.06 -14.33 -5.66
N TYR A 163 8.13 -13.28 -6.50
CA TYR A 163 8.57 -11.96 -6.10
C TYR A 163 7.39 -10.97 -6.12
N CYS A 164 7.08 -10.39 -5.00
CA CYS A 164 6.00 -9.41 -4.83
C CYS A 164 6.60 -8.03 -4.58
N LEU A 165 6.58 -7.16 -5.60
CA LEU A 165 7.15 -5.83 -5.55
C LEU A 165 6.04 -4.78 -5.54
N ALA A 166 6.02 -3.90 -4.55
CA ALA A 166 5.11 -2.78 -4.51
C ALA A 166 5.87 -1.45 -4.61
N PHE A 167 5.41 -0.56 -5.47
CA PHE A 167 5.86 0.82 -5.52
C PHE A 167 4.93 1.71 -4.72
N TYR A 168 5.50 2.53 -3.84
CA TYR A 168 4.77 3.37 -2.91
C TYR A 168 5.25 4.82 -2.92
N CYS A 169 4.31 5.74 -2.92
CA CYS A 169 4.53 7.12 -2.54
C CYS A 169 3.33 7.67 -1.75
N TYR A 170 3.54 8.72 -0.99
CA TYR A 170 2.46 9.31 -0.17
C TYR A 170 1.22 9.73 -0.98
N LYS A 171 1.42 10.14 -2.24
CA LYS A 171 0.30 10.48 -3.15
C LYS A 171 -0.64 9.30 -3.43
N ASP A 172 -0.17 8.07 -3.27
CA ASP A 172 -1.03 6.89 -3.45
C ASP A 172 -2.05 6.79 -2.31
N ILE A 173 -1.66 7.14 -1.06
CA ILE A 173 -2.61 7.25 0.05
C ILE A 173 -3.63 8.37 -0.21
N GLU A 174 -3.19 9.55 -0.65
CA GLU A 174 -4.10 10.65 -0.98
C GLU A 174 -5.14 10.26 -2.05
N LYS A 175 -4.75 9.41 -3.00
CA LYS A 175 -5.70 8.87 -4.00
C LYS A 175 -6.68 7.90 -3.36
N LEU A 176 -6.21 6.99 -2.50
CA LEU A 176 -7.07 6.03 -1.82
C LEU A 176 -8.06 6.72 -0.89
N GLU A 177 -7.63 7.73 -0.12
CA GLU A 177 -8.49 8.56 0.72
C GLU A 177 -9.65 9.17 -0.09
N LYS A 178 -9.37 9.70 -1.30
CA LYS A 178 -10.41 10.23 -2.18
C LYS A 178 -11.43 9.18 -2.63
N PHE A 179 -11.01 7.93 -2.80
CA PHE A 179 -11.94 6.84 -3.13
C PHE A 179 -12.81 6.42 -1.94
N MET A 180 -12.39 6.76 -0.70
CA MET A 180 -13.09 6.40 0.52
C MET A 180 -14.05 7.50 0.99
N VAL A 181 -13.91 8.72 0.48
CA VAL A 181 -14.83 9.83 0.81
C VAL A 181 -16.27 9.45 0.43
N GLY A 182 -17.16 9.46 1.42
CA GLY A 182 -18.57 9.09 1.27
C GLY A 182 -18.90 7.62 1.49
N LYS A 183 -17.94 6.78 1.83
CA LYS A 183 -18.20 5.39 2.22
C LYS A 183 -18.57 5.27 3.71
N PRO A 184 -19.40 4.26 4.09
CA PRO A 184 -19.75 4.03 5.48
C PRO A 184 -18.53 3.77 6.37
N ILE A 185 -18.58 4.22 7.62
CA ILE A 185 -17.50 4.08 8.63
C ILE A 185 -17.10 2.61 8.83
N ALA A 186 -18.02 1.66 8.68
CA ALA A 186 -17.75 0.23 8.80
C ALA A 186 -16.70 -0.30 7.79
N GLU A 187 -16.68 0.23 6.55
CA GLU A 187 -15.64 -0.13 5.57
C GLU A 187 -14.27 0.45 5.95
N PHE A 188 -14.24 1.54 6.73
CA PHE A 188 -13.01 2.15 7.22
C PHE A 188 -12.39 1.34 8.35
N ASP A 189 -13.21 0.83 9.26
CA ASP A 189 -12.76 -0.01 10.37
C ASP A 189 -12.27 -1.39 9.90
N GLU A 190 -12.85 -1.96 8.83
CA GLU A 190 -12.39 -3.19 8.21
C GLU A 190 -11.00 -3.03 7.55
N ILE A 191 -10.69 -1.85 6.99
CA ILE A 191 -9.38 -1.56 6.37
C ILE A 191 -8.29 -1.35 7.43
N ASN A 192 -8.64 -0.79 8.59
CA ASN A 192 -7.72 -0.52 9.70
C ASN A 192 -7.75 -1.59 10.81
N GLY A 193 -8.65 -2.58 10.71
CA GLY A 193 -8.85 -3.60 11.72
C GLY A 193 -7.84 -4.75 11.68
N GLU A 194 -8.29 -5.97 11.99
CA GLU A 194 -7.47 -7.17 12.19
C GLU A 194 -6.56 -7.55 10.99
N GLY A 195 -6.84 -7.06 9.78
CA GLY A 195 -5.98 -7.25 8.61
C GLY A 195 -4.59 -6.63 8.76
N ALA A 196 -4.42 -5.62 9.61
CA ALA A 196 -3.12 -5.01 9.90
C ALA A 196 -2.16 -5.96 10.66
N ASN A 197 -2.68 -7.04 11.25
CA ASN A 197 -1.89 -8.06 11.92
C ASN A 197 -1.32 -9.14 11.00
N MET A 198 -1.61 -9.07 9.70
CA MET A 198 -1.09 -10.03 8.69
C MET A 198 0.20 -9.58 8.01
N ASP A 199 0.76 -8.43 8.42
CA ASP A 199 1.92 -7.80 7.80
C ASP A 199 3.24 -8.51 8.16
N ASP A 200 4.21 -8.43 7.23
CA ASP A 200 5.61 -8.87 7.34
C ASP A 200 6.37 -8.32 8.57
N ASN A 201 5.86 -7.29 9.23
CA ASN A 201 6.36 -6.78 10.50
C ASN A 201 6.36 -7.84 11.62
N MET A 202 5.57 -8.91 11.49
CA MET A 202 5.62 -10.07 12.41
C MET A 202 6.84 -10.98 12.15
N ARG A 203 7.36 -11.01 10.91
CA ARG A 203 8.52 -11.85 10.55
C ARG A 203 9.85 -11.19 10.87
N TYR A 204 9.89 -9.86 10.80
CA TYR A 204 11.04 -9.04 11.15
C TYR A 204 10.55 -7.92 12.06
N PRO A 205 10.37 -8.17 13.37
CA PRO A 205 10.01 -7.12 14.30
C PRO A 205 11.11 -6.07 14.21
N LYS A 206 10.82 -4.96 13.52
CA LYS A 206 11.68 -3.78 13.60
C LYS A 206 11.79 -3.47 15.07
N THR A 207 12.99 -3.41 15.59
CA THR A 207 13.27 -3.01 16.98
C THR A 207 12.46 -1.76 17.27
N LYS A 208 11.45 -1.87 18.13
CA LYS A 208 10.68 -0.71 18.58
C LYS A 208 11.68 0.18 19.30
N LYS A 209 12.11 1.25 18.65
CA LYS A 209 12.88 2.30 19.33
C LYS A 209 11.87 3.12 20.10
N GLU A 210 12.09 3.29 21.39
CA GLU A 210 11.40 4.33 22.14
C GLU A 210 11.71 5.67 21.48
N ALA A 211 10.67 6.34 21.01
CA ALA A 211 10.76 7.63 20.35
C ALA A 211 9.93 8.69 21.09
N LYS A 212 9.75 8.52 22.41
CA LYS A 212 8.90 9.42 23.21
C LYS A 212 9.39 10.87 23.10
N GLU A 213 10.69 11.10 23.20
CA GLU A 213 11.31 12.43 23.08
C GLU A 213 11.07 13.06 21.71
N GLN A 214 11.24 12.28 20.63
CA GLN A 214 11.06 12.76 19.27
C GLN A 214 9.57 13.03 18.96
N VAL A 215 8.67 12.19 19.49
CA VAL A 215 7.23 12.43 19.39
C VAL A 215 6.85 13.71 20.12
N THR A 216 7.31 13.89 21.36
CA THR A 216 7.07 15.13 22.13
C THR A 216 7.58 16.35 21.38
N MET A 217 8.81 16.30 20.87
CA MET A 217 9.42 17.38 20.09
C MET A 217 8.59 17.73 18.84
N LEU A 218 8.15 16.74 18.09
CA LEU A 218 7.31 16.94 16.90
C LEU A 218 5.96 17.58 17.24
N LEU A 219 5.27 17.06 18.26
CA LEU A 219 3.96 17.58 18.68
C LEU A 219 4.08 19.01 19.25
N ASP A 220 5.15 19.30 20.00
CA ASP A 220 5.43 20.64 20.53
C ASP A 220 5.70 21.66 19.40
N VAL A 221 6.47 21.30 18.38
CA VAL A 221 6.68 22.14 17.19
C VAL A 221 5.38 22.40 16.46
N ILE A 222 4.49 21.40 16.32
CA ILE A 222 3.16 21.59 15.69
C ILE A 222 2.34 22.59 16.50
N ASP A 223 2.35 22.50 17.82
CA ASP A 223 1.60 23.42 18.69
C ASP A 223 2.19 24.85 18.64
N LYS A 224 3.49 25.00 18.80
CA LYS A 224 4.21 26.28 18.76
C LYS A 224 4.10 27.00 17.42
N THR A 225 4.02 26.26 16.31
CA THR A 225 3.76 26.82 14.97
C THR A 225 2.28 27.12 14.72
N ARG A 226 1.44 27.01 15.77
CA ARG A 226 -0.01 27.25 15.71
C ARG A 226 -0.72 26.42 14.64
N GLN A 227 -0.22 25.20 14.41
CA GLN A 227 -0.81 24.24 13.46
C GLN A 227 -0.98 24.83 12.05
N ARG A 228 0.05 25.52 11.54
CA ARG A 228 0.02 26.19 10.22
C ARG A 228 0.92 25.53 9.17
N LEU A 229 1.63 24.48 9.53
CA LEU A 229 2.63 23.87 8.67
C LEU A 229 2.18 22.54 8.09
N LYS A 230 2.58 22.29 6.86
CA LYS A 230 2.48 20.97 6.22
C LYS A 230 3.62 20.08 6.70
N ALA A 231 3.51 18.76 6.49
CA ALA A 231 4.52 17.80 6.88
C ALA A 231 5.94 18.17 6.41
N LYS A 232 6.08 18.62 5.15
CA LYS A 232 7.38 19.03 4.60
C LYS A 232 7.97 20.23 5.33
N ASP A 233 7.15 21.21 5.67
CA ASP A 233 7.60 22.42 6.34
C ASP A 233 7.92 22.14 7.82
N LEU A 234 7.18 21.23 8.48
CA LEU A 234 7.52 20.73 9.80
C LEU A 234 8.89 20.06 9.82
N VAL A 235 9.16 19.20 8.83
CA VAL A 235 10.48 18.57 8.68
C VAL A 235 11.57 19.63 8.49
N ASN A 236 11.31 20.67 7.70
CA ASN A 236 12.27 21.76 7.50
C ASN A 236 12.53 22.51 8.82
N VAL A 237 11.50 22.81 9.63
CA VAL A 237 11.66 23.44 10.93
C VAL A 237 12.51 22.55 11.85
N LEU A 238 12.17 21.27 11.96
CA LEU A 238 12.88 20.32 12.82
C LEU A 238 14.35 20.14 12.42
N THR A 239 14.64 20.13 11.12
CA THR A 239 16.00 19.93 10.60
C THR A 239 16.78 21.22 10.36
N GLY A 240 16.23 22.40 10.72
CA GLY A 240 16.88 23.69 10.55
C GLY A 240 17.03 24.11 9.08
N LYS A 241 16.15 23.66 8.17
CA LYS A 241 16.18 24.02 6.76
C LYS A 241 15.24 25.17 6.46
N TYR A 242 15.75 26.16 5.75
CA TYR A 242 14.99 27.36 5.38
C TYR A 242 13.98 27.10 4.26
N SER A 243 12.80 27.69 4.37
CA SER A 243 11.80 27.79 3.31
C SER A 243 11.12 29.16 3.36
N ALA A 244 10.39 29.54 2.30
CA ALA A 244 9.69 30.82 2.25
C ALA A 244 8.68 30.98 3.39
N ILE A 245 7.95 29.91 3.76
CA ILE A 245 6.95 29.91 4.83
C ILE A 245 7.61 30.06 6.22
N ILE A 246 8.78 29.48 6.42
CA ILE A 246 9.55 29.60 7.67
C ILE A 246 10.00 31.04 7.88
N LYS A 247 10.59 31.66 6.87
CA LYS A 247 11.03 33.06 6.93
C LYS A 247 9.89 34.04 7.09
N SER A 248 8.78 33.86 6.34
CA SER A 248 7.63 34.77 6.43
C SER A 248 6.94 34.73 7.81
N ASN A 249 7.02 33.62 8.52
CA ASN A 249 6.47 33.49 9.89
C ASN A 249 7.52 33.66 10.98
N ARG A 250 8.79 33.94 10.64
CA ARG A 250 9.92 34.07 11.55
C ARG A 250 10.11 32.85 12.45
N PHE A 251 9.88 31.67 11.92
CA PHE A 251 10.12 30.42 12.67
C PHE A 251 11.60 30.11 12.81
N ASP A 252 12.43 30.65 11.90
CA ASP A 252 13.89 30.57 11.96
C ASP A 252 14.53 31.41 13.11
N GLU A 253 13.76 32.32 13.71
CA GLU A 253 14.18 33.10 14.89
C GLU A 253 13.75 32.46 16.22
N GLN A 254 13.05 31.32 16.18
CA GLN A 254 12.52 30.65 17.36
C GLN A 254 13.45 29.55 17.87
N ASP A 255 13.39 29.26 19.15
CA ASP A 255 14.20 28.26 19.84
C ASP A 255 13.96 26.81 19.37
N PHE A 256 12.80 26.54 18.80
CA PHE A 256 12.48 25.22 18.22
C PHE A 256 13.01 25.02 16.80
N PHE A 257 13.56 26.05 16.15
CA PHE A 257 14.12 25.88 14.82
C PHE A 257 15.41 25.07 14.84
N GLY A 258 15.43 23.94 14.13
CA GLY A 258 16.56 23.02 14.12
C GLY A 258 16.68 22.12 15.35
N CYS A 259 15.67 22.09 16.23
CA CYS A 259 15.70 21.29 17.45
C CYS A 259 15.87 19.77 17.22
N GLY A 260 15.56 19.28 16.03
CA GLY A 260 15.73 17.89 15.63
C GLY A 260 16.76 17.68 14.51
N SER A 261 17.75 18.58 14.41
CA SER A 261 18.78 18.54 13.36
C SER A 261 19.78 17.39 13.48
N ASP A 262 19.82 16.70 14.61
CA ASP A 262 20.55 15.45 14.86
C ASP A 262 20.00 14.25 14.09
N LEU A 263 18.75 14.35 13.62
CA LEU A 263 18.05 13.32 12.83
C LEU A 263 17.73 13.84 11.44
N ASP A 264 17.75 12.94 10.45
CA ASP A 264 17.52 13.33 9.06
C ASP A 264 16.03 13.56 8.76
N GLY A 265 15.77 14.23 7.61
CA GLY A 265 14.41 14.54 7.19
C GLY A 265 13.59 13.29 6.87
N HIS A 266 14.23 12.16 6.55
CA HIS A 266 13.53 10.90 6.28
C HIS A 266 13.01 10.29 7.58
N PHE A 267 13.77 10.35 8.65
CA PHE A 267 13.33 9.95 9.98
C PHE A 267 12.10 10.76 10.42
N TRP A 268 12.18 12.09 10.35
CA TRP A 268 11.08 12.96 10.74
C TRP A 268 9.81 12.74 9.90
N MET A 269 9.95 12.54 8.61
CA MET A 269 8.82 12.21 7.75
C MET A 269 8.19 10.86 8.11
N SER A 270 9.01 9.87 8.48
CA SER A 270 8.53 8.57 8.95
C SER A 270 7.81 8.70 10.30
N LEU A 271 8.34 9.49 11.23
CA LEU A 271 7.73 9.75 12.53
C LEU A 271 6.37 10.47 12.38
N ILE A 272 6.28 11.49 11.53
CA ILE A 272 5.01 12.18 11.21
C ILE A 272 3.95 11.16 10.78
N ARG A 273 4.30 10.21 9.92
CA ARG A 273 3.36 9.14 9.49
C ARG A 273 2.93 8.27 10.66
N GLN A 274 3.87 7.87 11.52
CA GLN A 274 3.57 7.02 12.68
C GLN A 274 2.63 7.71 13.66
N VAL A 275 2.85 8.98 13.96
CA VAL A 275 1.98 9.73 14.88
C VAL A 275 0.61 10.05 14.27
N MET A 276 0.51 10.14 12.91
CA MET A 276 -0.77 10.22 12.21
C MET A 276 -1.55 8.90 12.32
N VAL A 277 -0.92 7.77 12.04
CA VAL A 277 -1.54 6.44 12.16
C VAL A 277 -2.02 6.17 13.59
N ASN A 278 -1.27 6.65 14.58
CA ASN A 278 -1.63 6.52 15.99
C ASN A 278 -2.57 7.64 16.49
N ASP A 279 -3.14 8.45 15.60
CA ASP A 279 -4.12 9.51 15.88
C ASP A 279 -3.65 10.58 16.88
N TYR A 280 -2.35 10.88 16.93
CA TYR A 280 -1.84 12.04 17.69
C TYR A 280 -1.94 13.34 16.90
N ILE A 281 -1.87 13.26 15.57
CA ILE A 281 -2.04 14.39 14.65
C ILE A 281 -2.95 13.99 13.49
N ARG A 282 -3.61 14.98 12.91
CA ARG A 282 -4.41 14.85 11.68
C ARG A 282 -3.96 15.84 10.64
N LYS A 283 -4.12 15.45 9.39
CA LYS A 283 -3.92 16.32 8.23
C LYS A 283 -5.26 16.88 7.80
N ASP A 284 -5.39 18.20 7.81
CA ASP A 284 -6.60 18.85 7.30
C ASP A 284 -6.52 19.01 5.78
N ILE A 285 -7.52 18.46 5.09
CA ILE A 285 -7.64 18.48 3.64
C ILE A 285 -8.13 19.86 3.16
N GLU A 286 -8.99 20.52 3.93
CA GLU A 286 -9.57 21.83 3.57
C GLU A 286 -8.51 22.94 3.60
N THR A 287 -7.52 22.84 4.47
CA THR A 287 -6.39 23.76 4.57
C THR A 287 -5.15 23.29 3.79
N TYR A 288 -5.35 22.57 2.70
CA TYR A 288 -4.28 22.10 1.81
C TYR A 288 -3.21 21.22 2.49
N GLY A 289 -3.58 20.48 3.52
CA GLY A 289 -2.71 19.47 4.13
C GLY A 289 -1.86 19.97 5.29
N VAL A 290 -2.33 20.95 6.02
CA VAL A 290 -1.76 21.41 7.28
C VAL A 290 -1.95 20.34 8.36
N MET A 291 -0.97 20.21 9.28
CA MET A 291 -1.00 19.25 10.38
C MET A 291 -1.61 19.85 11.63
N PHE A 292 -2.54 19.14 12.25
CA PHE A 292 -3.23 19.53 13.49
C PHE A 292 -3.05 18.49 14.58
N LEU A 293 -2.95 18.95 15.83
CA LEU A 293 -3.00 18.08 16.99
C LEU A 293 -4.43 17.59 17.22
N THR A 294 -4.57 16.31 17.48
CA THR A 294 -5.82 15.72 18.00
C THR A 294 -5.91 15.93 19.52
N ASP A 295 -7.06 15.59 20.11
CA ASP A 295 -7.20 15.61 21.58
C ASP A 295 -6.21 14.64 22.24
N LYS A 296 -5.92 13.50 21.62
CA LYS A 296 -4.91 12.55 22.07
C LYS A 296 -3.50 13.13 22.01
N GLY A 297 -3.17 13.84 20.93
CA GLY A 297 -1.88 14.53 20.82
C GLY A 297 -1.70 15.64 21.87
N ARG A 298 -2.76 16.40 22.14
CA ARG A 298 -2.75 17.42 23.21
C ARG A 298 -2.65 16.84 24.60
N ALA A 299 -3.27 15.68 24.85
CA ALA A 299 -3.16 14.98 26.13
C ALA A 299 -1.73 14.49 26.35
N PHE A 300 -1.11 13.91 25.32
CA PHE A 300 0.27 13.41 25.36
C PHE A 300 1.30 14.50 25.67
N LEU A 301 1.09 15.74 25.21
CA LEU A 301 1.98 16.87 25.53
C LEU A 301 1.87 17.36 26.99
N LYS A 302 0.81 16.94 27.72
CA LYS A 302 0.60 17.31 29.13
C LYS A 302 1.12 16.26 30.12
N GLU A 303 1.48 15.07 29.63
CA GLU A 303 2.09 13.98 30.41
C GLU A 303 3.63 14.16 30.53
#